data_1873309ad51b9e81e5099e8ef20bf092
#
_entry.id   1873309ad51b9e81e5099e8ef20bf092
#
_cell.length_a   1.000
_cell.length_b   1.000
_cell.length_c   1.000
_cell.angle_alpha   90.00
_cell.angle_beta   90.00
_cell.angle_gamma   90.00
#
_symmetry.space_group_name_H-M   'P 1'
#
loop_
_entity.id
_entity.type
_entity.pdbx_description
1 polymer ?
#
loop_
_entity_poly.entity_id
_entity_poly.type
_entity_poly.pdbx_seq_one_letter_code
_entity_poly.pdbx_strand_id
1 'polypeptide(L)'
;MPKDYIRLMLTGELGSDPSDASATGLFDIRRKEWADEPIARLKLPKSIFPQITNSSEVVGRLTPEAAGQLSITPGIPVVTGCADQPAQAVGNGLIDPPRGSVTVGTGGQVFVPLAEPLVDQKLRLHTFCHAPPDRWYLLGAMLSAGMALRWLRSILGGDRFSYADLDNLAQEVEPGSEGLTFLPYIVGERSPIMDSRAKGSFTGLTLRHGPGHMVRALLEGVAFALRQIIESMESCGASLPGLVASGNGLGSPLWRRILADILARPLFQGKDENSAERAGVGAALIAGIGAGIYNGYEEIRGLAPVFDAVTEPKPEPRYDESYARFTDLYPRLKSWF
;
A
#
# COMPACT_ATOMS: atom_id res chain seq x y z
N MET A 1 12.09 10.29 -12.07
CA MET A 1 11.92 9.36 -10.93
C MET A 1 13.18 8.50 -10.78
N PRO A 2 13.46 7.86 -9.61
CA PRO A 2 14.67 7.03 -9.44
C PRO A 2 14.82 5.94 -10.49
N LYS A 3 13.73 5.22 -10.80
CA LYS A 3 13.68 4.22 -11.87
C LYS A 3 14.12 4.79 -13.22
N ASP A 4 13.62 5.97 -13.58
CA ASP A 4 13.91 6.61 -14.87
C ASP A 4 15.40 7.01 -14.98
N TYR A 5 15.99 7.42 -13.86
CA TYR A 5 17.43 7.70 -13.81
C TYR A 5 18.26 6.42 -14.03
N ILE A 6 17.89 5.32 -13.36
CA ILE A 6 18.58 4.03 -13.57
C ILE A 6 18.47 3.59 -15.04
N ARG A 7 17.29 3.70 -15.63
CA ARG A 7 17.09 3.38 -17.05
C ARG A 7 17.94 4.25 -17.96
N LEU A 8 18.01 5.58 -17.71
CA LEU A 8 18.89 6.49 -18.43
C LEU A 8 20.35 6.02 -18.39
N MET A 9 20.84 5.61 -17.22
CA MET A 9 22.20 5.10 -17.06
C MET A 9 22.43 3.77 -17.78
N LEU A 10 21.38 2.95 -17.91
CA LEU A 10 21.47 1.67 -18.61
C LEU A 10 21.41 1.80 -20.14
N THR A 11 20.69 2.79 -20.65
CA THR A 11 20.32 2.87 -22.07
C THR A 11 20.73 4.15 -22.77
N GLY A 12 20.94 5.24 -22.02
CA GLY A 12 21.09 6.59 -22.56
C GLY A 12 19.76 7.28 -22.90
N GLU A 13 18.61 6.61 -22.71
CA GLU A 13 17.29 7.12 -23.13
C GLU A 13 16.52 7.76 -22.00
N LEU A 14 16.00 8.97 -22.22
CA LEU A 14 15.12 9.68 -21.30
C LEU A 14 13.65 9.30 -21.54
N GLY A 15 12.90 9.13 -20.47
CA GLY A 15 11.47 8.86 -20.55
C GLY A 15 10.89 8.63 -19.16
N SER A 16 9.58 8.43 -19.07
CA SER A 16 8.88 7.97 -17.87
C SER A 16 7.65 7.15 -18.27
N ASP A 17 6.98 6.56 -17.28
CA ASP A 17 5.74 5.82 -17.49
C ASP A 17 4.55 6.50 -16.79
N PRO A 18 3.30 6.16 -17.16
CA PRO A 18 2.13 6.78 -16.57
C PRO A 18 2.02 6.60 -15.05
N SER A 19 2.51 5.47 -14.48
CA SER A 19 2.37 5.21 -13.06
C SER A 19 3.24 6.13 -12.20
N ASP A 20 4.50 6.32 -12.58
CA ASP A 20 5.40 7.26 -11.91
C ASP A 20 5.03 8.71 -12.21
N ALA A 21 4.67 9.04 -13.47
CA ALA A 21 4.25 10.38 -13.84
C ALA A 21 3.01 10.83 -13.07
N SER A 22 2.05 9.95 -12.82
CA SER A 22 0.84 10.26 -12.06
C SER A 22 1.11 10.66 -10.60
N ALA A 23 2.25 10.27 -10.03
CA ALA A 23 2.63 10.65 -8.67
C ALA A 23 3.21 12.08 -8.58
N THR A 24 3.49 12.75 -9.70
CA THR A 24 4.11 14.09 -9.72
C THR A 24 3.14 15.23 -9.38
N GLY A 25 1.83 15.01 -9.48
CA GLY A 25 0.81 16.05 -9.40
C GLY A 25 0.72 16.94 -10.66
N LEU A 26 1.51 16.63 -11.71
CA LEU A 26 1.57 17.38 -12.97
C LEU A 26 1.14 16.55 -14.19
N PHE A 27 0.50 15.41 -13.94
CA PHE A 27 0.10 14.46 -14.97
C PHE A 27 -1.42 14.25 -14.95
N ASP A 28 -2.05 14.33 -16.11
CA ASP A 28 -3.47 14.01 -16.28
C ASP A 28 -3.64 12.49 -16.41
N ILE A 29 -4.13 11.85 -15.37
CA ILE A 29 -4.29 10.39 -15.31
C ILE A 29 -5.36 9.86 -16.28
N ARG A 30 -6.31 10.70 -16.73
CA ARG A 30 -7.34 10.29 -17.70
C ARG A 30 -6.82 10.34 -19.13
N ARG A 31 -6.11 11.43 -19.47
CA ARG A 31 -5.52 11.64 -20.79
C ARG A 31 -4.17 10.93 -20.93
N LYS A 32 -3.54 10.57 -19.80
CA LYS A 32 -2.20 9.97 -19.71
C LYS A 32 -1.14 10.84 -20.39
N GLU A 33 -1.20 12.13 -20.11
CA GLU A 33 -0.26 13.13 -20.61
C GLU A 33 0.07 14.16 -19.53
N TRP A 34 1.15 14.90 -19.74
CA TRP A 34 1.51 15.99 -18.86
C TRP A 34 0.44 17.09 -18.87
N ALA A 35 0.04 17.55 -17.70
CA ALA A 35 -1.07 18.48 -17.54
C ALA A 35 -0.64 19.92 -17.85
N ASP A 36 -1.09 20.48 -18.98
CA ASP A 36 -0.67 21.79 -19.46
C ASP A 36 -1.00 22.94 -18.49
N GLU A 37 -2.19 22.94 -17.88
CA GLU A 37 -2.61 24.03 -17.02
C GLU A 37 -1.74 24.18 -15.75
N PRO A 38 -1.53 23.15 -14.91
CA PRO A 38 -0.67 23.29 -13.75
C PRO A 38 0.79 23.57 -14.13
N ILE A 39 1.31 23.00 -15.23
CA ILE A 39 2.66 23.25 -15.72
C ILE A 39 2.82 24.72 -16.10
N ALA A 40 1.89 25.29 -16.87
CA ALA A 40 1.90 26.68 -17.27
C ALA A 40 1.76 27.62 -16.05
N ARG A 41 0.89 27.27 -15.09
CA ARG A 41 0.71 28.04 -13.85
C ARG A 41 1.96 28.10 -12.99
N LEU A 42 2.74 27.01 -12.97
CA LEU A 42 4.04 26.95 -12.29
C LEU A 42 5.18 27.57 -13.11
N LYS A 43 4.91 28.01 -14.34
CA LYS A 43 5.90 28.57 -15.29
C LYS A 43 7.06 27.61 -15.58
N LEU A 44 6.80 26.31 -15.61
CA LEU A 44 7.79 25.30 -15.94
C LEU A 44 7.89 25.14 -17.45
N PRO A 45 9.11 25.01 -18.01
CA PRO A 45 9.29 24.77 -19.43
C PRO A 45 8.84 23.34 -19.78
N LYS A 46 8.04 23.18 -20.83
CA LYS A 46 7.56 21.86 -21.26
C LYS A 46 8.69 20.88 -21.61
N SER A 47 9.83 21.41 -22.03
CA SER A 47 11.01 20.61 -22.41
C SER A 47 11.66 19.81 -21.29
N ILE A 48 11.35 20.09 -20.01
CA ILE A 48 11.88 19.31 -18.88
C ILE A 48 11.07 18.02 -18.60
N PHE A 49 9.87 17.91 -19.20
CA PHE A 49 9.02 16.74 -18.99
C PHE A 49 9.36 15.67 -20.04
N PRO A 50 9.73 14.45 -19.58
CA PRO A 50 10.13 13.38 -20.49
C PRO A 50 8.95 12.82 -21.27
N GLN A 51 9.24 12.13 -22.37
CA GLN A 51 8.26 11.35 -23.09
C GLN A 51 7.65 10.26 -22.18
N ILE A 52 6.35 10.04 -22.31
CA ILE A 52 5.62 8.99 -21.60
C ILE A 52 5.43 7.81 -22.53
N THR A 53 5.80 6.62 -22.05
CA THR A 53 5.66 5.34 -22.75
C THR A 53 5.03 4.30 -21.83
N ASN A 54 4.39 3.27 -22.37
CA ASN A 54 3.79 2.21 -21.56
C ASN A 54 4.85 1.44 -20.77
N SER A 55 4.48 0.97 -19.58
CA SER A 55 5.41 0.29 -18.65
C SER A 55 6.14 -0.91 -19.28
N SER A 56 5.50 -1.65 -20.17
CA SER A 56 6.09 -2.82 -20.85
C SER A 56 6.76 -2.48 -22.20
N GLU A 57 6.74 -1.22 -22.63
CA GLU A 57 7.33 -0.81 -23.91
C GLU A 57 8.86 -0.80 -23.82
N VAL A 58 9.53 -1.38 -24.83
CA VAL A 58 11.00 -1.35 -24.94
C VAL A 58 11.41 0.04 -25.39
N VAL A 59 12.13 0.76 -24.56
CA VAL A 59 12.56 2.15 -24.80
C VAL A 59 14.04 2.29 -25.11
N GLY A 60 14.79 1.20 -25.02
CA GLY A 60 16.22 1.21 -25.33
C GLY A 60 16.82 -0.18 -25.19
N ARG A 61 18.13 -0.24 -25.36
CA ARG A 61 18.93 -1.46 -25.14
C ARG A 61 20.09 -1.15 -24.21
N LEU A 62 20.46 -2.16 -23.44
CA LEU A 62 21.60 -2.07 -22.53
C LEU A 62 22.87 -1.71 -23.31
N THR A 63 23.48 -0.58 -22.95
CA THR A 63 24.71 -0.10 -23.62
C THR A 63 25.89 -1.03 -23.32
N PRO A 64 26.93 -1.08 -24.16
CA PRO A 64 28.15 -1.86 -23.87
C PRO A 64 28.83 -1.42 -22.58
N GLU A 65 28.80 -0.14 -22.24
CA GLU A 65 29.39 0.41 -21.01
C GLU A 65 28.65 -0.12 -19.77
N ALA A 66 27.34 0.03 -19.72
CA ALA A 66 26.52 -0.48 -18.61
C ALA A 66 26.61 -2.01 -18.49
N ALA A 67 26.60 -2.72 -19.62
CA ALA A 67 26.75 -4.17 -19.67
C ALA A 67 28.07 -4.63 -19.07
N GLY A 68 29.17 -3.92 -19.39
CA GLY A 68 30.49 -4.19 -18.82
C GLY A 68 30.54 -3.99 -17.31
N GLN A 69 29.94 -2.92 -16.80
CA GLN A 69 29.84 -2.67 -15.35
C GLN A 69 29.02 -3.74 -14.61
N LEU A 70 27.96 -4.23 -15.24
CA LEU A 70 27.06 -5.25 -14.67
C LEU A 70 27.54 -6.68 -14.93
N SER A 71 28.56 -6.88 -15.76
CA SER A 71 29.07 -8.19 -16.18
C SER A 71 27.99 -9.06 -16.87
N ILE A 72 27.15 -8.44 -17.72
CA ILE A 72 26.10 -9.10 -18.50
C ILE A 72 26.21 -8.75 -19.99
N THR A 73 25.44 -9.42 -20.84
CA THR A 73 25.46 -9.22 -22.28
C THR A 73 24.92 -7.84 -22.69
N PRO A 74 25.60 -7.06 -23.54
CA PRO A 74 25.05 -5.82 -24.09
C PRO A 74 23.89 -6.06 -25.07
N GLY A 75 23.07 -5.04 -25.28
CA GLY A 75 21.97 -5.10 -26.25
C GLY A 75 20.69 -5.76 -25.72
N ILE A 76 20.65 -6.18 -24.46
CA ILE A 76 19.42 -6.66 -23.83
C ILE A 76 18.35 -5.55 -23.87
N PRO A 77 17.10 -5.85 -24.33
CA PRO A 77 16.03 -4.85 -24.34
C PRO A 77 15.70 -4.37 -22.92
N VAL A 78 15.50 -3.07 -22.78
CA VAL A 78 15.12 -2.44 -21.50
C VAL A 78 13.76 -1.78 -21.68
N VAL A 79 12.80 -2.17 -20.84
CA VAL A 79 11.45 -1.60 -20.85
C VAL A 79 11.38 -0.32 -20.01
N THR A 80 10.32 0.47 -20.20
CA THR A 80 10.08 1.67 -19.39
C THR A 80 10.01 1.35 -17.91
N GLY A 81 9.36 0.24 -17.54
CA GLY A 81 9.09 -0.13 -16.16
C GLY A 81 7.94 0.69 -15.58
N CYS A 82 7.68 0.52 -14.28
CA CYS A 82 6.62 1.22 -13.55
C CYS A 82 7.07 1.53 -12.11
N ALA A 83 6.24 2.27 -11.38
CA ALA A 83 6.41 2.48 -9.94
C ALA A 83 6.36 1.14 -9.17
N ASP A 84 6.89 1.13 -7.94
CA ASP A 84 6.99 -0.07 -7.09
C ASP A 84 5.61 -0.68 -6.75
N GLN A 85 4.62 0.15 -6.45
CA GLN A 85 3.27 -0.33 -6.10
C GLN A 85 2.57 -1.04 -7.27
N PRO A 86 2.51 -0.49 -8.50
CA PRO A 86 2.07 -1.24 -9.67
C PRO A 86 2.87 -2.50 -9.94
N ALA A 87 4.21 -2.46 -9.78
CA ALA A 87 5.04 -3.65 -9.95
C ALA A 87 4.65 -4.74 -8.93
N GLN A 88 4.51 -4.39 -7.64
CA GLN A 88 4.06 -5.31 -6.61
C GLN A 88 2.66 -5.86 -6.89
N ALA A 89 1.76 -5.02 -7.36
CA ALA A 89 0.41 -5.44 -7.73
C ALA A 89 0.42 -6.45 -8.86
N VAL A 90 1.18 -6.20 -9.93
CA VAL A 90 1.37 -7.16 -11.05
C VAL A 90 1.98 -8.47 -10.55
N GLY A 91 3.02 -8.41 -9.71
CA GLY A 91 3.63 -9.59 -9.11
C GLY A 91 2.68 -10.43 -8.24
N ASN A 92 1.64 -9.81 -7.69
CA ASN A 92 0.57 -10.46 -6.92
C ASN A 92 -0.69 -10.76 -7.75
N GLY A 93 -0.66 -10.53 -9.08
CA GLY A 93 -1.82 -10.74 -9.95
C GLY A 93 -2.97 -9.77 -9.74
N LEU A 94 -2.71 -8.64 -9.07
CA LEU A 94 -3.69 -7.58 -8.84
C LEU A 94 -3.70 -6.61 -10.03
N ILE A 95 -4.09 -7.12 -11.18
CA ILE A 95 -4.12 -6.39 -12.45
C ILE A 95 -5.49 -5.73 -12.66
N ASP A 96 -6.53 -6.42 -12.25
CA ASP A 96 -7.92 -6.04 -12.46
C ASP A 96 -8.74 -6.09 -11.16
N PRO A 97 -9.84 -5.29 -11.05
CA PRO A 97 -10.79 -5.44 -9.96
C PRO A 97 -11.45 -6.83 -10.00
N PRO A 98 -12.10 -7.31 -8.94
CA PRO A 98 -12.42 -6.56 -7.74
C PRO A 98 -11.45 -6.81 -6.56
N ARG A 99 -10.38 -7.58 -6.71
CA ARG A 99 -9.50 -7.94 -5.60
C ARG A 99 -8.46 -6.84 -5.37
N GLY A 100 -8.34 -6.37 -4.13
CA GLY A 100 -7.31 -5.44 -3.69
C GLY A 100 -6.27 -6.09 -2.80
N SER A 101 -5.40 -5.28 -2.20
CA SER A 101 -4.47 -5.74 -1.15
C SER A 101 -4.50 -4.83 0.06
N VAL A 102 -4.16 -5.41 1.22
CA VAL A 102 -3.84 -4.71 2.45
C VAL A 102 -2.42 -5.07 2.88
N THR A 103 -1.62 -4.06 3.15
CA THR A 103 -0.23 -4.24 3.59
C THR A 103 -0.05 -3.63 4.97
N VAL A 104 0.55 -4.38 5.89
CA VAL A 104 0.97 -3.90 7.22
C VAL A 104 2.47 -4.08 7.36
N GLY A 105 3.19 -3.04 6.95
CA GLY A 105 4.64 -2.90 7.11
C GLY A 105 4.97 -1.88 8.20
N THR A 106 5.94 -1.02 7.98
CA THR A 106 6.23 0.15 8.84
C THR A 106 5.01 1.06 8.93
N GLY A 107 4.45 1.44 7.77
CA GLY A 107 3.10 1.99 7.64
C GLY A 107 2.10 0.91 7.22
N GLY A 108 0.87 1.32 6.97
CA GLY A 108 -0.18 0.48 6.41
C GLY A 108 -0.72 1.07 5.12
N GLN A 109 -1.21 0.22 4.22
CA GLN A 109 -1.82 0.72 2.98
C GLN A 109 -2.88 -0.25 2.44
N VAL A 110 -3.82 0.31 1.71
CA VAL A 110 -4.80 -0.42 0.91
C VAL A 110 -4.65 0.01 -0.53
N PHE A 111 -4.56 -0.98 -1.41
CA PHE A 111 -4.47 -0.81 -2.86
C PHE A 111 -5.65 -1.52 -3.51
N VAL A 112 -6.29 -0.89 -4.49
CA VAL A 112 -7.32 -1.53 -5.30
C VAL A 112 -7.17 -1.15 -6.77
N PRO A 113 -7.02 -2.13 -7.70
CA PRO A 113 -6.99 -1.87 -9.12
C PRO A 113 -8.37 -1.41 -9.61
N LEU A 114 -8.38 -0.56 -10.63
CA LEU A 114 -9.59 0.05 -11.19
C LEU A 114 -9.61 -0.09 -12.72
N ALA A 115 -10.79 -0.35 -13.27
CA ALA A 115 -11.02 -0.30 -14.71
C ALA A 115 -11.14 1.14 -15.24
N GLU A 116 -11.57 2.08 -14.38
CA GLU A 116 -11.68 3.51 -14.69
C GLU A 116 -11.18 4.33 -13.50
N PRO A 117 -10.66 5.56 -13.72
CA PRO A 117 -10.13 6.36 -12.63
C PRO A 117 -11.24 6.92 -11.75
N LEU A 118 -11.27 6.48 -10.49
CA LEU A 118 -12.09 7.07 -9.42
C LEU A 118 -11.29 8.15 -8.70
N VAL A 119 -11.89 9.31 -8.48
CA VAL A 119 -11.24 10.44 -7.79
C VAL A 119 -12.03 10.77 -6.52
N ASP A 120 -11.36 10.70 -5.37
CA ASP A 120 -11.97 11.13 -4.11
C ASP A 120 -12.04 12.66 -4.05
N GLN A 121 -13.24 13.21 -4.12
CA GLN A 121 -13.49 14.65 -4.06
C GLN A 121 -13.07 15.29 -2.72
N LYS A 122 -12.91 14.48 -1.67
CA LYS A 122 -12.42 14.92 -0.36
C LYS A 122 -10.90 14.85 -0.22
N LEU A 123 -10.20 14.42 -1.27
CA LEU A 123 -8.73 14.31 -1.33
C LEU A 123 -8.12 13.45 -0.21
N ARG A 124 -8.84 12.42 0.25
CA ARG A 124 -8.37 11.48 1.28
C ARG A 124 -7.55 10.33 0.72
N LEU A 125 -7.69 10.07 -0.58
CA LEU A 125 -7.11 8.95 -1.32
C LEU A 125 -6.34 9.47 -2.53
N HIS A 126 -5.44 8.63 -3.04
CA HIS A 126 -4.71 8.90 -4.26
C HIS A 126 -5.18 7.98 -5.39
N THR A 127 -5.36 8.54 -6.59
CA THR A 127 -5.62 7.77 -7.81
C THR A 127 -4.44 7.91 -8.73
N PHE A 128 -3.90 6.79 -9.17
CA PHE A 128 -2.73 6.72 -10.07
C PHE A 128 -3.01 5.80 -11.25
N CYS A 129 -2.23 5.94 -12.32
CA CYS A 129 -2.19 4.98 -13.40
C CYS A 129 -1.52 3.68 -12.94
N HIS A 130 -2.05 2.55 -13.38
CA HIS A 130 -1.44 1.23 -13.15
C HIS A 130 -0.43 0.89 -14.27
N ALA A 131 0.35 -0.18 -14.12
CA ALA A 131 1.26 -0.66 -15.16
C ALA A 131 0.53 -1.17 -16.42
N PRO A 132 -0.57 -1.91 -16.35
CA PRO A 132 -1.38 -2.21 -17.52
C PRO A 132 -1.96 -0.91 -18.14
N PRO A 133 -1.95 -0.73 -19.48
CA PRO A 133 -2.30 0.54 -20.13
C PRO A 133 -3.72 0.85 -19.77
N ASP A 134 -4.72 0.56 -19.71
CA ASP A 134 -6.09 1.03 -19.43
C ASP A 134 -6.56 0.59 -18.03
N ARG A 135 -5.63 0.73 -17.06
CA ARG A 135 -5.93 0.48 -15.65
C ARG A 135 -5.40 1.60 -14.78
N TRP A 136 -6.07 1.79 -13.67
CA TRP A 136 -5.71 2.72 -12.61
C TRP A 136 -5.73 1.98 -11.28
N TYR A 137 -5.39 2.67 -10.22
CA TYR A 137 -5.60 2.16 -8.86
C TYR A 137 -5.87 3.28 -7.87
N LEU A 138 -6.67 2.97 -6.85
CA LEU A 138 -6.75 3.78 -5.64
C LEU A 138 -5.74 3.30 -4.62
N LEU A 139 -5.11 4.25 -3.96
CA LEU A 139 -4.19 4.01 -2.86
C LEU A 139 -4.61 4.85 -1.66
N GLY A 140 -4.80 4.22 -0.52
CA GLY A 140 -4.87 4.87 0.79
C GLY A 140 -3.74 4.35 1.66
N ALA A 141 -3.01 5.25 2.30
CA ALA A 141 -1.85 4.90 3.11
C ALA A 141 -1.88 5.58 4.46
N MET A 142 -1.55 4.84 5.52
CA MET A 142 -1.32 5.32 6.87
C MET A 142 0.17 5.26 7.21
N LEU A 143 0.63 6.19 8.05
CA LEU A 143 2.06 6.35 8.32
C LEU A 143 2.59 5.38 9.39
N SER A 144 1.77 5.00 10.36
CA SER A 144 2.21 4.26 11.54
C SER A 144 1.39 2.99 11.76
N ALA A 145 1.86 1.86 11.24
CA ALA A 145 1.30 0.53 11.52
C ALA A 145 2.29 -0.31 12.34
N GLY A 146 3.16 -1.09 11.73
CA GLY A 146 4.21 -1.83 12.45
C GLY A 146 5.20 -0.92 13.18
N MET A 147 5.37 0.34 12.71
CA MET A 147 6.15 1.34 13.43
C MET A 147 5.54 1.64 14.80
N ALA A 148 4.22 1.74 14.90
CA ALA A 148 3.53 1.94 16.17
C ALA A 148 3.78 0.76 17.14
N LEU A 149 3.74 -0.48 16.64
CA LEU A 149 4.03 -1.65 17.46
C LEU A 149 5.50 -1.69 17.91
N ARG A 150 6.43 -1.34 17.03
CA ARG A 150 7.85 -1.22 17.39
C ARG A 150 8.08 -0.16 18.47
N TRP A 151 7.43 1.00 18.32
CA TRP A 151 7.47 2.06 19.32
C TRP A 151 6.89 1.58 20.68
N LEU A 152 5.72 0.95 20.68
CA LEU A 152 5.11 0.43 21.91
C LEU A 152 6.01 -0.61 22.56
N ARG A 153 6.57 -1.55 21.80
CA ARG A 153 7.55 -2.52 22.28
C ARG A 153 8.72 -1.84 22.99
N SER A 154 9.25 -0.75 22.43
CA SER A 154 10.39 -0.04 23.03
C SER A 154 10.08 0.56 24.40
N ILE A 155 8.87 1.10 24.60
CA ILE A 155 8.47 1.68 25.90
C ILE A 155 8.03 0.64 26.93
N LEU A 156 7.59 -0.54 26.49
CA LEU A 156 7.23 -1.64 27.39
C LEU A 156 8.45 -2.40 27.95
N GLY A 157 9.64 -2.17 27.43
CA GLY A 157 10.86 -2.82 27.90
C GLY A 157 11.80 -3.30 26.80
N GLY A 158 11.55 -2.94 25.55
CA GLY A 158 12.43 -3.20 24.41
C GLY A 158 12.62 -4.69 24.14
N ASP A 159 13.86 -5.15 24.15
CA ASP A 159 14.22 -6.53 23.82
C ASP A 159 13.81 -7.58 24.87
N ARG A 160 13.22 -7.16 26.00
CA ARG A 160 12.59 -8.08 26.97
C ARG A 160 11.36 -8.78 26.39
N PHE A 161 10.75 -8.24 25.34
CA PHE A 161 9.60 -8.81 24.66
C PHE A 161 9.94 -9.08 23.20
N SER A 162 9.77 -10.31 22.73
CA SER A 162 9.66 -10.61 21.31
C SER A 162 8.30 -10.14 20.77
N TYR A 163 8.11 -10.11 19.45
CA TYR A 163 6.78 -9.84 18.88
C TYR A 163 5.78 -10.96 19.21
N ALA A 164 6.25 -12.20 19.33
CA ALA A 164 5.40 -13.32 19.78
C ALA A 164 4.93 -13.13 21.24
N ASP A 165 5.77 -12.60 22.13
CA ASP A 165 5.35 -12.28 23.50
C ASP A 165 4.27 -11.19 23.53
N LEU A 166 4.39 -10.17 22.66
CA LEU A 166 3.37 -9.14 22.52
C LEU A 166 2.05 -9.71 22.01
N ASP A 167 2.09 -10.58 21.02
CA ASP A 167 0.92 -11.29 20.50
C ASP A 167 0.24 -12.13 21.61
N ASN A 168 1.03 -12.88 22.38
CA ASN A 168 0.50 -13.68 23.51
C ASN A 168 -0.18 -12.79 24.55
N LEU A 169 0.44 -11.66 24.94
CA LEU A 169 -0.17 -10.71 25.87
C LEU A 169 -1.49 -10.13 25.35
N ALA A 170 -1.54 -9.82 24.06
CA ALA A 170 -2.73 -9.25 23.44
C ALA A 170 -3.85 -10.29 23.23
N GLN A 171 -3.48 -11.57 23.05
CA GLN A 171 -4.43 -12.66 22.84
C GLN A 171 -5.30 -12.94 24.06
N GLU A 172 -4.76 -12.71 25.26
CA GLU A 172 -5.47 -12.86 26.56
C GLU A 172 -6.51 -11.74 26.79
N VAL A 173 -6.50 -10.69 25.97
CA VAL A 173 -7.39 -9.54 26.13
C VAL A 173 -8.57 -9.66 25.19
N GLU A 174 -9.76 -9.43 25.69
CA GLU A 174 -10.99 -9.48 24.91
C GLU A 174 -11.04 -8.43 23.79
N PRO A 175 -11.72 -8.70 22.66
CA PRO A 175 -11.97 -7.73 21.60
C PRO A 175 -12.52 -6.40 22.13
N GLY A 176 -12.00 -5.28 21.61
CA GLY A 176 -12.34 -3.94 22.07
C GLY A 176 -11.51 -3.46 23.25
N SER A 177 -10.49 -4.25 23.66
CA SER A 177 -9.46 -3.87 24.68
C SER A 177 -10.06 -3.30 25.96
N GLU A 178 -11.20 -3.83 26.42
CA GLU A 178 -11.98 -3.34 27.57
C GLU A 178 -12.27 -1.83 27.54
N GLY A 179 -12.42 -1.25 26.35
CA GLY A 179 -12.71 0.18 26.13
C GLY A 179 -11.48 1.05 25.90
N LEU A 180 -10.26 0.50 25.99
CA LEU A 180 -9.06 1.23 25.62
C LEU A 180 -8.98 1.38 24.11
N THR A 181 -8.83 2.61 23.61
CA THR A 181 -8.74 2.93 22.19
C THR A 181 -7.39 3.57 21.89
N PHE A 182 -6.75 3.17 20.80
CA PHE A 182 -5.51 3.75 20.32
C PHE A 182 -5.67 4.43 18.96
N LEU A 183 -5.25 5.70 18.85
CA LEU A 183 -5.07 6.41 17.58
C LEU A 183 -3.62 6.23 17.11
N PRO A 184 -3.38 5.60 15.93
CA PRO A 184 -2.03 5.27 15.48
C PRO A 184 -1.26 6.43 14.83
N TYR A 185 -1.63 7.69 15.05
CA TYR A 185 -1.14 8.86 14.32
C TYR A 185 0.15 9.44 14.88
N ILE A 186 1.11 8.59 15.25
CA ILE A 186 2.33 8.94 16.02
C ILE A 186 3.21 9.97 15.27
N VAL A 187 3.24 9.95 13.94
CA VAL A 187 4.07 10.83 13.10
C VAL A 187 3.23 11.69 12.16
N GLY A 188 2.03 12.05 12.57
CA GLY A 188 1.01 12.59 11.68
C GLY A 188 0.25 11.48 10.97
N GLU A 189 -0.69 11.83 10.10
CA GLU A 189 -1.42 10.83 9.32
C GLU A 189 -1.74 11.32 7.90
N ARG A 190 -1.75 10.33 6.98
CA ARG A 190 -2.21 10.49 5.60
C ARG A 190 -3.68 10.08 5.49
N SER A 191 -3.98 9.08 4.72
CA SER A 191 -5.35 8.61 4.46
C SER A 191 -6.03 8.05 5.73
N PRO A 192 -7.29 8.38 5.96
CA PRO A 192 -8.09 9.40 5.30
C PRO A 192 -8.02 10.77 5.99
N ILE A 193 -7.18 10.93 7.00
CA ILE A 193 -7.14 12.09 7.90
C ILE A 193 -6.45 13.30 7.25
N MET A 194 -5.37 13.09 6.49
CA MET A 194 -4.58 14.09 5.77
C MET A 194 -4.13 15.25 6.69
N ASP A 195 -3.64 14.93 7.90
CA ASP A 195 -3.14 15.90 8.87
C ASP A 195 -1.75 15.49 9.39
N SER A 196 -0.72 16.23 8.97
CA SER A 196 0.67 15.99 9.40
C SER A 196 0.92 16.34 10.89
N ARG A 197 0.01 17.05 11.54
CA ARG A 197 0.09 17.41 12.96
C ARG A 197 -0.61 16.42 13.87
N ALA A 198 -1.41 15.50 13.32
CA ALA A 198 -2.09 14.48 14.12
C ALA A 198 -1.11 13.72 15.03
N LYS A 199 -1.56 13.37 16.24
CA LYS A 199 -0.76 12.65 17.24
C LYS A 199 -1.41 11.33 17.63
N GLY A 200 -0.56 10.37 18.03
CA GLY A 200 -1.02 9.14 18.65
C GLY A 200 -1.61 9.38 20.03
N SER A 201 -2.59 8.57 20.41
CA SER A 201 -3.26 8.68 21.70
C SER A 201 -3.76 7.33 22.19
N PHE A 202 -3.53 7.01 23.46
CA PHE A 202 -4.26 5.98 24.20
C PHE A 202 -5.35 6.68 25.01
N THR A 203 -6.61 6.32 24.80
CA THR A 203 -7.76 6.95 25.46
C THR A 203 -8.62 5.89 26.13
N GLY A 204 -9.06 6.17 27.37
CA GLY A 204 -9.88 5.24 28.15
C GLY A 204 -9.08 4.41 29.18
N LEU A 205 -7.84 4.80 29.52
CA LEU A 205 -7.01 4.11 30.51
C LEU A 205 -7.66 4.06 31.89
N THR A 206 -7.63 2.89 32.51
CA THR A 206 -8.01 2.65 33.92
C THR A 206 -6.96 1.79 34.59
N LEU A 207 -7.07 1.57 35.91
CA LEU A 207 -6.15 0.70 36.66
C LEU A 207 -6.16 -0.77 36.23
N ARG A 208 -7.16 -1.21 35.45
CA ARG A 208 -7.25 -2.59 34.94
C ARG A 208 -6.40 -2.82 33.70
N HIS A 209 -6.05 -1.76 32.98
CA HIS A 209 -5.33 -1.89 31.71
C HIS A 209 -3.82 -2.10 31.96
N GLY A 210 -3.31 -3.25 31.49
CA GLY A 210 -1.89 -3.59 31.49
C GLY A 210 -1.30 -3.61 30.08
N PRO A 211 -0.05 -4.09 29.92
CA PRO A 211 0.64 -4.16 28.63
C PRO A 211 -0.14 -4.87 27.53
N GLY A 212 -0.80 -5.98 27.83
CA GLY A 212 -1.63 -6.73 26.88
C GLY A 212 -2.75 -5.89 26.27
N HIS A 213 -3.43 -5.08 27.10
CA HIS A 213 -4.47 -4.17 26.64
C HIS A 213 -3.92 -3.09 25.71
N MET A 214 -2.72 -2.54 26.01
CA MET A 214 -2.08 -1.54 25.14
C MET A 214 -1.70 -2.14 23.78
N VAL A 215 -1.15 -3.35 23.77
CA VAL A 215 -0.84 -4.04 22.51
C VAL A 215 -2.12 -4.32 21.75
N ARG A 216 -3.14 -4.89 22.38
CA ARG A 216 -4.42 -5.20 21.75
C ARG A 216 -5.07 -3.95 21.16
N ALA A 217 -5.18 -2.88 21.92
CA ALA A 217 -5.74 -1.60 21.45
C ALA A 217 -4.95 -1.03 20.27
N LEU A 218 -3.62 -1.22 20.24
CA LEU A 218 -2.79 -0.80 19.12
C LEU A 218 -3.08 -1.62 17.84
N LEU A 219 -3.13 -2.95 17.95
CA LEU A 219 -3.44 -3.83 16.81
C LEU A 219 -4.83 -3.49 16.23
N GLU A 220 -5.82 -3.28 17.10
CA GLU A 220 -7.17 -2.88 16.72
C GLU A 220 -7.21 -1.46 16.12
N GLY A 221 -6.50 -0.49 16.71
CA GLY A 221 -6.43 0.89 16.24
C GLY A 221 -5.87 1.01 14.81
N VAL A 222 -4.83 0.22 14.50
CA VAL A 222 -4.30 0.12 13.13
C VAL A 222 -5.34 -0.49 12.18
N ALA A 223 -6.04 -1.55 12.61
CA ALA A 223 -7.09 -2.17 11.81
C ALA A 223 -8.27 -1.21 11.56
N PHE A 224 -8.66 -0.40 12.56
CA PHE A 224 -9.69 0.63 12.42
C PHE A 224 -9.28 1.74 11.44
N ALA A 225 -8.01 2.18 11.47
CA ALA A 225 -7.52 3.15 10.49
C ALA A 225 -7.56 2.60 9.06
N LEU A 226 -7.21 1.32 8.86
CA LEU A 226 -7.33 0.65 7.56
C LEU A 226 -8.80 0.47 7.14
N ARG A 227 -9.73 0.20 8.08
CA ARG A 227 -11.18 0.19 7.81
C ARG A 227 -11.66 1.55 7.30
N GLN A 228 -11.25 2.67 7.91
CA GLN A 228 -11.58 4.01 7.43
C GLN A 228 -11.08 4.28 6.00
N ILE A 229 -9.89 3.79 5.66
CA ILE A 229 -9.36 3.88 4.29
C ILE A 229 -10.27 3.13 3.32
N ILE A 230 -10.64 1.90 3.65
CA ILE A 230 -11.51 1.05 2.82
C ILE A 230 -12.90 1.70 2.64
N GLU A 231 -13.52 2.16 3.72
CA GLU A 231 -14.81 2.87 3.66
C GLU A 231 -14.73 4.14 2.78
N SER A 232 -13.57 4.83 2.82
CA SER A 232 -13.33 5.96 1.93
C SER A 232 -13.25 5.53 0.46
N MET A 233 -12.61 4.39 0.15
CA MET A 233 -12.55 3.83 -1.21
C MET A 233 -13.93 3.40 -1.69
N GLU A 234 -14.70 2.73 -0.86
CA GLU A 234 -16.08 2.30 -1.18
C GLU A 234 -17.01 3.50 -1.40
N SER A 235 -16.84 4.57 -0.63
CA SER A 235 -17.58 5.82 -0.83
C SER A 235 -17.31 6.48 -2.20
N CYS A 236 -16.19 6.14 -2.83
CA CYS A 236 -15.84 6.55 -4.20
C CYS A 236 -16.32 5.56 -5.27
N GLY A 237 -16.93 4.44 -4.89
CA GLY A 237 -17.43 3.41 -5.81
C GLY A 237 -16.48 2.22 -6.03
N ALA A 238 -15.37 2.13 -5.29
CA ALA A 238 -14.50 0.96 -5.36
C ALA A 238 -15.17 -0.27 -4.68
N SER A 239 -14.87 -1.46 -5.19
CA SER A 239 -15.34 -2.74 -4.62
C SER A 239 -14.14 -3.54 -4.11
N LEU A 240 -14.19 -3.98 -2.85
CA LEU A 240 -13.12 -4.74 -2.20
C LEU A 240 -13.70 -5.96 -1.46
N PRO A 241 -14.21 -6.98 -2.17
CA PRO A 241 -14.82 -8.14 -1.54
C PRO A 241 -13.84 -9.04 -0.78
N GLY A 242 -12.54 -8.88 -1.03
CA GLY A 242 -11.47 -9.57 -0.33
C GLY A 242 -10.11 -8.97 -0.65
N LEU A 243 -9.12 -9.19 0.22
CA LEU A 243 -7.83 -8.52 0.18
C LEU A 243 -6.67 -9.52 0.23
N VAL A 244 -5.69 -9.33 -0.64
CA VAL A 244 -4.38 -9.99 -0.51
C VAL A 244 -3.64 -9.32 0.65
N ALA A 245 -3.30 -10.10 1.66
CA ALA A 245 -2.62 -9.63 2.85
C ALA A 245 -1.10 -9.75 2.69
N SER A 246 -0.38 -8.66 2.97
CA SER A 246 1.07 -8.59 2.84
C SER A 246 1.71 -7.73 3.93
N GLY A 247 3.04 -7.80 4.03
CA GLY A 247 3.82 -7.07 5.02
C GLY A 247 4.06 -7.87 6.31
N ASN A 248 5.22 -7.61 6.95
CA ASN A 248 5.70 -8.37 8.11
C ASN A 248 4.75 -8.36 9.31
N GLY A 249 3.93 -7.31 9.49
CA GLY A 249 2.91 -7.27 10.54
C GLY A 249 1.87 -8.37 10.41
N LEU A 250 1.56 -8.78 9.17
CA LEU A 250 0.59 -9.84 8.90
C LEU A 250 1.18 -11.26 8.97
N GLY A 251 2.46 -11.39 9.32
CA GLY A 251 3.05 -12.64 9.83
C GLY A 251 2.42 -13.08 11.17
N SER A 252 1.92 -12.14 12.00
CA SER A 252 1.18 -12.47 13.22
C SER A 252 -0.21 -13.05 12.91
N PRO A 253 -0.51 -14.31 13.32
CA PRO A 253 -1.85 -14.89 13.17
C PRO A 253 -2.92 -14.10 13.93
N LEU A 254 -2.57 -13.55 15.10
CA LEU A 254 -3.49 -12.72 15.90
C LEU A 254 -3.85 -11.44 15.15
N TRP A 255 -2.85 -10.70 14.65
CA TRP A 255 -3.12 -9.44 13.94
C TRP A 255 -3.91 -9.65 12.65
N ARG A 256 -3.61 -10.74 11.91
CA ARG A 256 -4.42 -11.12 10.74
C ARG A 256 -5.88 -11.37 11.10
N ARG A 257 -6.12 -12.11 12.20
CA ARG A 257 -7.48 -12.39 12.70
C ARG A 257 -8.20 -11.08 13.05
N ILE A 258 -7.58 -10.23 13.86
CA ILE A 258 -8.12 -8.91 14.23
C ILE A 258 -8.45 -8.08 12.98
N LEU A 259 -7.53 -8.08 12.01
CA LEU A 259 -7.71 -7.31 10.78
C LEU A 259 -8.88 -7.86 9.94
N ALA A 260 -8.95 -9.19 9.73
CA ALA A 260 -10.04 -9.81 8.98
C ALA A 260 -11.41 -9.51 9.62
N ASP A 261 -11.49 -9.63 10.94
CA ASP A 261 -12.72 -9.43 11.70
C ASP A 261 -13.16 -7.95 11.66
N ILE A 262 -12.26 -7.00 11.86
CA ILE A 262 -12.55 -5.55 11.81
C ILE A 262 -12.88 -5.07 10.41
N LEU A 263 -12.17 -5.58 9.38
CA LEU A 263 -12.45 -5.24 7.99
C LEU A 263 -13.70 -5.95 7.44
N ALA A 264 -14.19 -6.97 8.13
CA ALA A 264 -15.31 -7.84 7.71
C ALA A 264 -15.08 -8.44 6.31
N ARG A 265 -13.83 -8.86 6.00
CA ARG A 265 -13.42 -9.37 4.68
C ARG A 265 -12.40 -10.50 4.79
N PRO A 266 -12.46 -11.48 3.86
CA PRO A 266 -11.43 -12.51 3.78
C PRO A 266 -10.07 -11.89 3.41
N LEU A 267 -9.03 -12.34 4.13
CA LEU A 267 -7.65 -12.01 3.84
C LEU A 267 -6.96 -13.22 3.22
N PHE A 268 -6.44 -13.05 2.01
CA PHE A 268 -5.76 -14.08 1.23
C PHE A 268 -4.25 -13.96 1.40
N GLN A 269 -3.57 -15.07 1.60
CA GLN A 269 -2.10 -15.13 1.67
C GLN A 269 -1.54 -16.21 0.75
N GLY A 270 -0.38 -15.95 0.16
CA GLY A 270 0.41 -16.98 -0.53
C GLY A 270 1.12 -17.90 0.46
N LYS A 271 1.53 -19.09 -0.02
CA LYS A 271 2.29 -20.07 0.77
C LYS A 271 3.67 -19.58 1.19
N ASP A 272 4.30 -18.75 0.37
CA ASP A 272 5.65 -18.27 0.63
C ASP A 272 5.60 -17.07 1.58
N GLU A 273 6.40 -17.13 2.66
CA GLU A 273 6.57 -16.02 3.60
C GLU A 273 7.03 -14.73 2.91
N ASN A 274 7.74 -14.83 1.78
CA ASN A 274 8.19 -13.72 0.94
C ASN A 274 7.15 -13.26 -0.10
N SER A 275 5.93 -13.79 -0.09
CA SER A 275 4.88 -13.37 -1.04
C SER A 275 4.47 -11.90 -0.88
N ALA A 276 4.93 -11.26 0.19
CA ALA A 276 4.63 -9.86 0.50
C ALA A 276 5.37 -8.85 -0.39
N GLU A 277 6.61 -9.15 -0.83
CA GLU A 277 7.47 -8.24 -1.58
C GLU A 277 7.73 -8.76 -2.99
N ARG A 278 6.73 -8.67 -3.87
CA ARG A 278 6.80 -9.17 -5.24
C ARG A 278 7.02 -8.09 -6.30
N ALA A 279 7.48 -6.90 -5.90
CA ALA A 279 7.76 -5.83 -6.86
C ALA A 279 8.80 -6.25 -7.91
N GLY A 280 9.86 -6.95 -7.49
CA GLY A 280 10.86 -7.50 -8.41
C GLY A 280 10.29 -8.54 -9.39
N VAL A 281 9.38 -9.41 -8.91
CA VAL A 281 8.67 -10.38 -9.77
C VAL A 281 7.79 -9.66 -10.78
N GLY A 282 7.02 -8.66 -10.34
CA GLY A 282 6.17 -7.86 -11.22
C GLY A 282 6.98 -7.10 -12.27
N ALA A 283 8.11 -6.51 -11.87
CA ALA A 283 9.02 -5.85 -12.82
C ALA A 283 9.57 -6.84 -13.87
N ALA A 284 9.94 -8.05 -13.44
CA ALA A 284 10.41 -9.11 -14.35
C ALA A 284 9.29 -9.58 -15.32
N LEU A 285 8.05 -9.72 -14.84
CA LEU A 285 6.90 -10.07 -15.67
C LEU A 285 6.61 -8.99 -16.71
N ILE A 286 6.65 -7.71 -16.32
CA ILE A 286 6.47 -6.57 -17.23
C ILE A 286 7.60 -6.54 -18.27
N ALA A 287 8.84 -6.76 -17.85
CA ALA A 287 9.98 -6.87 -18.77
C ALA A 287 9.82 -8.04 -19.75
N GLY A 288 9.28 -9.18 -19.27
CA GLY A 288 8.96 -10.33 -20.10
C GLY A 288 7.94 -10.05 -21.21
N ILE A 289 6.96 -9.19 -20.93
CA ILE A 289 6.02 -8.72 -21.98
C ILE A 289 6.79 -7.91 -23.03
N GLY A 290 7.59 -6.93 -22.64
CA GLY A 290 8.35 -6.12 -23.59
C GLY A 290 9.40 -6.90 -24.37
N ALA A 291 9.96 -7.96 -23.80
CA ALA A 291 10.89 -8.87 -24.45
C ALA A 291 10.21 -9.91 -25.36
N GLY A 292 8.87 -9.95 -25.40
CA GLY A 292 8.12 -10.92 -26.19
C GLY A 292 8.08 -12.32 -25.65
N ILE A 293 8.42 -12.51 -24.35
CA ILE A 293 8.31 -13.79 -23.64
C ILE A 293 6.84 -14.09 -23.30
N TYR A 294 6.08 -13.04 -22.97
CA TYR A 294 4.64 -13.09 -22.70
C TYR A 294 3.88 -12.21 -23.69
N ASN A 295 2.68 -12.64 -24.10
CA ASN A 295 1.84 -11.90 -25.07
C ASN A 295 1.14 -10.67 -24.46
N GLY A 296 1.16 -10.50 -23.12
CA GLY A 296 0.56 -9.36 -22.45
C GLY A 296 0.16 -9.63 -21.02
N TYR A 297 -0.54 -8.65 -20.42
CA TYR A 297 -0.92 -8.71 -19.01
C TYR A 297 -1.91 -9.84 -18.68
N GLU A 298 -2.75 -10.25 -19.64
CA GLU A 298 -3.67 -11.38 -19.46
C GLU A 298 -2.94 -12.70 -19.23
N GLU A 299 -1.86 -12.95 -19.97
CA GLU A 299 -1.07 -14.16 -19.80
C GLU A 299 -0.36 -14.17 -18.45
N ILE A 300 0.28 -13.07 -18.04
CA ILE A 300 0.99 -12.99 -16.76
C ILE A 300 0.06 -13.02 -15.55
N ARG A 301 -1.21 -12.66 -15.71
CA ARG A 301 -2.22 -12.84 -14.67
C ARG A 301 -2.35 -14.31 -14.26
N GLY A 302 -2.26 -15.22 -15.22
CA GLY A 302 -2.26 -16.66 -14.97
C GLY A 302 -1.04 -17.18 -14.19
N LEU A 303 0.03 -16.36 -14.09
CA LEU A 303 1.24 -16.66 -13.32
C LEU A 303 1.20 -16.10 -11.88
N ALA A 304 0.07 -15.50 -11.50
CA ALA A 304 -0.14 -14.99 -10.15
C ALA A 304 0.03 -16.11 -9.09
N PRO A 305 0.50 -15.77 -7.89
CA PRO A 305 0.60 -16.75 -6.82
C PRO A 305 -0.77 -17.34 -6.47
N VAL A 306 -0.78 -18.61 -6.14
CA VAL A 306 -1.96 -19.25 -5.57
C VAL A 306 -2.09 -18.78 -4.11
N PHE A 307 -3.20 -18.15 -3.81
CA PHE A 307 -3.55 -17.74 -2.45
C PHE A 307 -4.42 -18.83 -1.84
N ASP A 308 -3.82 -19.76 -1.11
CA ASP A 308 -4.48 -20.93 -0.54
C ASP A 308 -4.72 -20.83 0.96
N ALA A 309 -4.09 -19.87 1.64
CA ALA A 309 -4.40 -19.55 3.03
C ALA A 309 -5.39 -18.38 3.08
N VAL A 310 -6.55 -18.62 3.66
CA VAL A 310 -7.60 -17.62 3.82
C VAL A 310 -7.92 -17.44 5.30
N THR A 311 -7.87 -16.17 5.75
CA THR A 311 -8.40 -15.80 7.07
C THR A 311 -9.80 -15.22 6.87
N GLU A 312 -10.82 -16.06 7.09
CA GLU A 312 -12.21 -15.63 7.01
C GLU A 312 -12.59 -14.73 8.19
N PRO A 313 -13.35 -13.65 7.98
CA PRO A 313 -13.80 -12.78 9.06
C PRO A 313 -14.80 -13.52 9.98
N LYS A 314 -14.72 -13.21 11.25
CA LYS A 314 -15.72 -13.65 12.24
C LYS A 314 -16.43 -12.41 12.80
N PRO A 315 -17.77 -12.37 12.77
CA PRO A 315 -18.51 -11.26 13.35
C PRO A 315 -18.18 -11.08 14.84
N GLU A 316 -17.81 -9.87 15.22
CA GLU A 316 -17.53 -9.49 16.62
C GLU A 316 -18.14 -8.11 16.90
N PRO A 317 -19.34 -8.05 17.50
CA PRO A 317 -20.07 -6.79 17.69
C PRO A 317 -19.29 -5.73 18.50
N ARG A 318 -18.40 -6.15 19.39
CA ARG A 318 -17.56 -5.23 20.16
C ARG A 318 -16.64 -4.37 19.29
N TYR A 319 -16.28 -4.86 18.10
CA TYR A 319 -15.48 -4.08 17.17
C TYR A 319 -16.26 -2.92 16.55
N ASP A 320 -17.56 -3.05 16.33
CA ASP A 320 -18.36 -1.95 15.79
C ASP A 320 -18.53 -0.82 16.82
N GLU A 321 -18.72 -1.15 18.10
CA GLU A 321 -18.74 -0.17 19.18
C GLU A 321 -17.39 0.52 19.34
N SER A 322 -16.29 -0.24 19.27
CA SER A 322 -14.93 0.29 19.39
C SER A 322 -14.56 1.15 18.18
N TYR A 323 -15.01 0.77 16.99
CA TYR A 323 -14.82 1.55 15.79
C TYR A 323 -15.57 2.88 15.83
N ALA A 324 -16.80 2.88 16.33
CA ALA A 324 -17.56 4.13 16.53
C ALA A 324 -16.82 5.09 17.47
N ARG A 325 -16.26 4.59 18.58
CA ARG A 325 -15.40 5.40 19.48
C ARG A 325 -14.15 5.90 18.76
N PHE A 326 -13.48 5.02 18.01
CA PHE A 326 -12.25 5.36 17.27
C PHE A 326 -12.49 6.49 16.27
N THR A 327 -13.57 6.44 15.50
CA THR A 327 -13.88 7.46 14.49
C THR A 327 -14.24 8.82 15.09
N ASP A 328 -14.85 8.83 16.27
CA ASP A 328 -15.22 10.06 17.01
C ASP A 328 -14.02 10.70 17.75
N LEU A 329 -12.98 9.92 18.02
CA LEU A 329 -11.88 10.35 18.89
C LEU A 329 -10.97 11.41 18.22
N TYR A 330 -10.56 11.21 16.97
CA TYR A 330 -9.68 12.16 16.29
C TYR A 330 -10.32 13.58 16.16
N PRO A 331 -11.57 13.74 15.70
CA PRO A 331 -12.21 15.05 15.66
C PRO A 331 -12.22 15.77 17.01
N ARG A 332 -12.41 15.05 18.12
CA ARG A 332 -12.41 15.62 19.47
C ARG A 332 -11.02 16.04 19.95
N LEU A 333 -9.98 15.30 19.56
CA LEU A 333 -8.61 15.58 20.00
C LEU A 333 -7.85 16.52 19.05
N LYS A 334 -8.34 16.74 17.85
CA LYS A 334 -7.65 17.53 16.82
C LYS A 334 -7.19 18.91 17.29
N SER A 335 -7.96 19.56 18.13
CA SER A 335 -7.63 20.89 18.67
C SER A 335 -6.47 20.88 19.67
N TRP A 336 -6.03 19.69 20.13
CA TRP A 336 -4.92 19.50 21.07
C TRP A 336 -3.59 19.21 20.38
N PHE A 337 -3.63 18.99 19.07
CA PHE A 337 -2.48 18.65 18.22
C PHE A 337 -1.95 19.91 17.45
#